data_3eb3c8c75e668b9f7fd0042e1d06d8e9
#
_entry.id   3eb3c8c75e668b9f7fd0042e1d06d8e9
#
_cell.length_a   1.000
_cell.length_b   1.000
_cell.length_c   1.000
_cell.angle_alpha   90.00
_cell.angle_beta   90.00
_cell.angle_gamma   90.00
#
_symmetry.space_group_name_H-M   'P 1'
#
loop_
_entity.id
_entity.type
_entity.pdbx_description
1 polymer ?
#
loop_
_entity_poly.entity_id
_entity_poly.type
_entity_poly.pdbx_seq_one_letter_code
_entity_poly.pdbx_strand_id
1 'polypeptide(L)'
;LAEIESSALTMRFSGISTIMYGGAAMNACWVLENHPACYFKFPKPQLSGGSLWDFAASACLFKEMGVVVSDMQSKSLDLNRADSTFMNHRGVLYASNDEIADQIKLIYSKATRNK
;
A
#
# COMPACT_ATOMS: atom_id res chain seq x y z
N LEU A 1 11.50 8.42 -1.10
CA LEU A 1 12.27 7.17 -1.31
C LEU A 1 13.35 6.97 -0.26
N ALA A 2 14.02 8.05 0.16
CA ALA A 2 15.07 7.98 1.17
C ALA A 2 14.56 7.42 2.51
N GLU A 3 13.37 7.82 2.94
CA GLU A 3 12.76 7.31 4.16
C GLU A 3 12.45 5.82 4.08
N ILE A 4 12.05 5.35 2.89
CA ILE A 4 11.75 3.94 2.66
C ILE A 4 13.05 3.14 2.70
N GLU A 5 14.13 3.64 2.09
CA GLU A 5 15.44 2.99 2.14
C GLU A 5 15.97 2.91 3.58
N SER A 6 15.84 3.99 4.37
CA SER A 6 16.21 4.00 5.77
C SER A 6 15.43 2.95 6.57
N SER A 7 14.14 2.87 6.36
CA SER A 7 13.30 1.86 7.02
C SER A 7 13.72 0.45 6.65
N ALA A 8 14.06 0.21 5.38
CA ALA A 8 14.51 -1.10 4.91
C ALA A 8 15.79 -1.52 5.65
N LEU A 9 16.74 -0.61 5.80
CA LEU A 9 17.98 -0.88 6.53
C LEU A 9 17.71 -1.16 8.01
N THR A 10 16.78 -0.42 8.63
CA THR A 10 16.35 -0.65 10.02
C THR A 10 15.78 -2.06 10.19
N MET A 11 15.04 -2.54 9.21
CA MET A 11 14.49 -3.91 9.21
C MET A 11 15.51 -4.96 8.78
N ARG A 12 16.78 -4.60 8.63
CA ARG A 12 17.89 -5.47 8.25
C ARG A 12 17.85 -5.95 6.81
N PHE A 13 17.19 -5.21 5.93
CA PHE A 13 17.29 -5.44 4.49
C PHE A 13 18.54 -4.74 3.94
N SER A 14 19.14 -5.29 2.90
CA SER A 14 20.34 -4.73 2.28
C SER A 14 20.06 -3.48 1.44
N GLY A 15 18.80 -3.22 1.17
CA GLY A 15 18.36 -2.07 0.36
C GLY A 15 16.99 -2.34 -0.21
N ILE A 16 16.59 -1.54 -1.18
CA ILE A 16 15.30 -1.73 -1.85
C ILE A 16 15.48 -1.75 -3.36
N SER A 17 14.53 -2.39 -4.02
CA SER A 17 14.41 -2.39 -5.47
C SER A 17 12.98 -2.00 -5.83
N THR A 18 12.80 -1.15 -6.83
CA THR A 18 11.49 -0.70 -7.27
C THR A 18 11.10 -1.43 -8.56
N ILE A 19 9.92 -2.01 -8.58
CA ILE A 19 9.36 -2.68 -9.75
C ILE A 19 8.12 -1.91 -10.18
N MET A 20 8.05 -1.56 -11.47
CA MET A 20 6.95 -0.78 -12.03
C MET A 20 6.43 -1.45 -13.30
N TYR A 21 5.75 -2.57 -13.13
CA TYR A 21 5.20 -3.34 -14.25
C TYR A 21 3.67 -3.39 -14.15
N GLY A 22 2.99 -2.81 -15.13
CA GLY A 22 1.55 -2.86 -15.23
C GLY A 22 0.84 -1.88 -14.30
N GLY A 23 -0.46 -2.07 -14.14
CA GLY A 23 -1.32 -1.21 -13.32
C GLY A 23 -1.41 -1.67 -11.88
N ALA A 24 -2.36 -1.08 -11.16
CA ALA A 24 -2.54 -1.30 -9.72
C ALA A 24 -2.75 -2.78 -9.35
N ALA A 25 -3.58 -3.48 -10.12
CA ALA A 25 -3.86 -4.90 -9.83
C ALA A 25 -2.60 -5.76 -9.93
N MET A 26 -1.79 -5.54 -10.97
CA MET A 26 -0.54 -6.30 -11.15
C MET A 26 0.49 -5.93 -10.10
N ASN A 27 0.60 -4.65 -9.76
CA ASN A 27 1.54 -4.22 -8.73
C ASN A 27 1.22 -4.86 -7.38
N ALA A 28 -0.05 -4.98 -7.03
CA ALA A 28 -0.46 -5.68 -5.82
C ALA A 28 -0.08 -7.17 -5.88
N CYS A 29 -0.33 -7.83 -7.01
CA CYS A 29 0.03 -9.24 -7.16
C CYS A 29 1.53 -9.49 -7.05
N TRP A 30 2.37 -8.57 -7.55
CA TRP A 30 3.82 -8.69 -7.43
C TRP A 30 4.29 -8.76 -5.98
N VAL A 31 3.54 -8.14 -5.04
CA VAL A 31 3.87 -8.23 -3.61
C VAL A 31 3.84 -9.67 -3.13
N LEU A 32 2.87 -10.45 -3.58
CA LEU A 32 2.75 -11.86 -3.19
C LEU A 32 3.88 -12.73 -3.75
N GLU A 33 4.38 -12.38 -4.93
CA GLU A 33 5.42 -13.15 -5.61
C GLU A 33 6.84 -12.72 -5.26
N ASN A 34 7.02 -11.53 -4.74
CA ASN A 34 8.34 -10.94 -4.51
C ASN A 34 8.55 -10.49 -3.06
N HIS A 35 8.05 -11.24 -2.10
CA HIS A 35 8.22 -10.87 -0.70
C HIS A 35 9.69 -11.05 -0.25
N PRO A 36 10.19 -10.21 0.68
CA PRO A 36 9.44 -9.14 1.36
C PRO A 36 9.20 -7.94 0.43
N ALA A 37 7.96 -7.47 0.39
CA ALA A 37 7.57 -6.42 -0.56
C ALA A 37 6.36 -5.65 -0.05
N CYS A 38 6.13 -4.47 -0.63
CA CYS A 38 4.92 -3.71 -0.42
C CYS A 38 4.56 -2.90 -1.67
N TYR A 39 3.28 -2.58 -1.76
CA TYR A 39 2.73 -1.67 -2.76
C TYR A 39 1.78 -0.73 -2.03
N PHE A 40 1.94 0.58 -2.21
CA PHE A 40 1.13 1.54 -1.47
C PHE A 40 0.92 2.81 -2.26
N LYS A 41 -0.17 3.51 -1.93
CA LYS A 41 -0.46 4.87 -2.40
C LYS A 41 -0.95 5.68 -1.21
N PHE A 42 -0.29 6.80 -0.94
CA PHE A 42 -0.71 7.69 0.13
C PHE A 42 -1.98 8.45 -0.27
N PRO A 43 -2.83 8.82 0.71
CA PRO A 43 -4.01 9.63 0.43
C PRO A 43 -3.63 10.95 -0.22
N LYS A 44 -4.47 11.42 -1.12
CA LYS A 44 -4.28 12.71 -1.78
C LYS A 44 -5.64 13.32 -2.15
N PRO A 45 -5.72 14.67 -2.28
CA PRO A 45 -7.00 15.32 -2.58
C PRO A 45 -7.46 15.12 -4.03
N GLN A 46 -6.55 14.84 -4.96
CA GLN A 46 -6.90 14.67 -6.37
C GLN A 46 -7.65 13.36 -6.60
N LEU A 47 -8.68 13.41 -7.43
CA LEU A 47 -9.43 12.22 -7.85
C LEU A 47 -8.61 11.41 -8.85
N SER A 48 -7.69 10.61 -8.34
CA SER A 48 -6.76 9.82 -9.15
C SER A 48 -6.21 8.67 -8.30
N GLY A 49 -5.25 7.93 -8.85
CA GLY A 49 -4.62 6.84 -8.10
C GLY A 49 -5.39 5.54 -8.12
N GLY A 50 -6.30 5.39 -9.08
CA GLY A 50 -7.08 4.17 -9.26
C GLY A 50 -8.46 4.23 -8.65
N SER A 51 -9.31 3.33 -9.10
CA SER A 51 -10.69 3.20 -8.66
C SER A 51 -10.87 1.92 -7.87
N LEU A 52 -11.99 1.79 -7.18
CA LEU A 52 -12.26 0.62 -6.33
C LEU A 52 -12.12 -0.71 -7.06
N TRP A 53 -12.49 -0.77 -8.34
CA TRP A 53 -12.34 -2.01 -9.11
C TRP A 53 -10.90 -2.38 -9.43
N ASP A 54 -9.96 -1.43 -9.35
CA ASP A 54 -8.53 -1.74 -9.50
C ASP A 54 -7.95 -2.48 -8.29
N PHE A 55 -8.63 -2.44 -7.16
CA PHE A 55 -8.13 -2.98 -5.89
C PHE A 55 -9.01 -4.10 -5.31
N ALA A 56 -10.24 -4.24 -5.77
CA ALA A 56 -11.20 -5.17 -5.15
C ALA A 56 -10.73 -6.63 -5.19
N ALA A 57 -10.31 -7.09 -6.36
CA ALA A 57 -9.88 -8.49 -6.52
C ALA A 57 -8.60 -8.78 -5.75
N SER A 58 -7.59 -7.90 -5.83
CA SER A 58 -6.34 -8.11 -5.11
C SER A 58 -6.52 -8.00 -3.59
N ALA A 59 -7.41 -7.11 -3.12
CA ALA A 59 -7.73 -7.03 -1.70
C ALA A 59 -8.34 -8.33 -1.19
N CYS A 60 -9.25 -8.91 -1.96
CA CYS A 60 -9.86 -10.20 -1.64
C CYS A 60 -8.79 -11.30 -1.55
N LEU A 61 -7.91 -11.36 -2.54
CA LEU A 61 -6.84 -12.34 -2.58
C LEU A 61 -5.91 -12.22 -1.35
N PHE A 62 -5.52 -10.99 -0.99
CA PHE A 62 -4.67 -10.76 0.17
C PHE A 62 -5.35 -11.21 1.47
N LYS A 63 -6.63 -10.92 1.63
CA LYS A 63 -7.39 -11.37 2.80
C LYS A 63 -7.44 -12.88 2.90
N GLU A 64 -7.70 -13.56 1.80
CA GLU A 64 -7.75 -15.02 1.76
C GLU A 64 -6.39 -15.65 2.10
N MET A 65 -5.30 -15.00 1.74
CA MET A 65 -3.95 -15.48 2.02
C MET A 65 -3.42 -15.03 3.38
N GLY A 66 -4.19 -14.24 4.13
CA GLY A 66 -3.76 -13.74 5.44
C GLY A 66 -2.61 -12.73 5.36
N VAL A 67 -2.49 -12.02 4.25
CA VAL A 67 -1.45 -11.02 4.01
C VAL A 67 -2.04 -9.63 4.16
N VAL A 68 -1.23 -8.65 4.53
CA VAL A 68 -1.72 -7.31 4.88
C VAL A 68 -2.30 -6.57 3.67
N VAL A 69 -3.52 -6.13 3.79
CA VAL A 69 -4.16 -5.17 2.88
C VAL A 69 -5.03 -4.23 3.72
N SER A 70 -4.80 -2.92 3.59
CA SER A 70 -5.52 -1.93 4.39
C SER A 70 -5.42 -0.54 3.77
N ASP A 71 -6.12 0.43 4.36
CA ASP A 71 -5.82 1.84 4.11
C ASP A 71 -4.66 2.29 5.02
N MET A 72 -4.29 3.56 4.97
CA MET A 72 -3.17 4.08 5.77
C MET A 72 -3.50 4.22 7.26
N GLN A 73 -4.74 3.97 7.65
CA GLN A 73 -5.19 4.01 9.05
C GLN A 73 -5.46 2.61 9.60
N SER A 74 -4.96 1.58 8.95
CA SER A 74 -5.09 0.18 9.35
C SER A 74 -6.51 -0.38 9.26
N LYS A 75 -7.39 0.29 8.51
CA LYS A 75 -8.76 -0.16 8.29
C LYS A 75 -8.88 -0.87 6.94
N SER A 76 -9.88 -1.73 6.81
CA SER A 76 -10.17 -2.38 5.53
C SER A 76 -10.39 -1.33 4.44
N LEU A 77 -9.96 -1.64 3.22
CA LEU A 77 -10.21 -0.76 2.09
C LEU A 77 -11.73 -0.53 1.92
N ASP A 78 -12.10 0.74 1.72
CA ASP A 78 -13.49 1.12 1.51
C ASP A 78 -13.85 0.90 0.04
N LEU A 79 -14.23 -0.32 -0.28
CA LEU A 79 -14.53 -0.76 -1.66
C LEU A 79 -16.01 -0.60 -2.01
N ASN A 80 -16.80 0.06 -1.16
CA ASN A 80 -18.24 0.17 -1.35
C ASN A 80 -18.75 1.58 -1.06
N ARG A 81 -18.00 2.59 -1.47
CA ARG A 81 -18.41 3.99 -1.30
C ARG A 81 -19.57 4.33 -2.21
N ALA A 82 -20.50 5.14 -1.69
CA ALA A 82 -21.64 5.64 -2.48
C ALA A 82 -21.31 6.93 -3.24
N ASP A 83 -20.30 7.69 -2.79
CA ASP A 83 -20.02 9.04 -3.27
C ASP A 83 -18.92 9.14 -4.33
N SER A 84 -18.08 8.13 -4.45
CA SER A 84 -16.98 8.14 -5.42
C SER A 84 -16.46 6.73 -5.68
N THR A 85 -15.90 6.49 -6.85
CA THR A 85 -15.20 5.23 -7.17
C THR A 85 -13.70 5.32 -6.91
N PHE A 86 -13.16 6.52 -6.69
CA PHE A 86 -11.72 6.72 -6.52
C PHE A 86 -11.26 6.32 -5.12
N MET A 87 -10.06 5.76 -5.05
CA MET A 87 -9.45 5.28 -3.80
C MET A 87 -8.42 6.24 -3.23
N ASN A 88 -8.51 7.52 -3.58
CA ASN A 88 -7.54 8.53 -3.18
C ASN A 88 -7.69 9.04 -1.74
N HIS A 89 -8.84 8.82 -1.11
CA HIS A 89 -9.18 9.50 0.17
C HIS A 89 -8.47 8.92 1.39
N ARG A 90 -8.19 7.63 1.43
CA ARG A 90 -7.52 6.98 2.58
C ARG A 90 -6.27 6.20 2.18
N GLY A 91 -5.96 6.17 0.89
CA GLY A 91 -4.82 5.43 0.37
C GLY A 91 -5.03 3.93 0.38
N VAL A 92 -4.04 3.23 -0.12
CA VAL A 92 -4.04 1.76 -0.14
C VAL A 92 -2.67 1.25 0.29
N LEU A 93 -2.63 0.11 0.98
CA LEU A 93 -1.40 -0.52 1.42
C LEU A 93 -1.53 -2.04 1.29
N TYR A 94 -0.62 -2.61 0.52
CA TYR A 94 -0.44 -4.06 0.39
C TYR A 94 0.96 -4.38 0.87
N ALA A 95 1.12 -5.25 1.85
CA ALA A 95 2.43 -5.59 2.39
C ALA A 95 2.51 -7.08 2.70
N SER A 96 3.70 -7.64 2.50
CA SER A 96 3.91 -9.07 2.71
C SER A 96 3.94 -9.47 4.18
N ASN A 97 4.16 -8.50 5.10
CA ASN A 97 4.07 -8.77 6.54
C ASN A 97 3.72 -7.48 7.30
N ASP A 98 3.41 -7.64 8.60
CA ASP A 98 2.99 -6.52 9.45
C ASP A 98 4.11 -5.52 9.71
N GLU A 99 5.36 -5.98 9.81
CA GLU A 99 6.49 -5.09 10.07
C GLU A 99 6.66 -4.06 8.95
N ILE A 100 6.60 -4.52 7.70
CA ILE A 100 6.68 -3.64 6.54
C ILE A 100 5.49 -2.67 6.52
N ALA A 101 4.28 -3.19 6.76
CA ALA A 101 3.07 -2.36 6.81
C ALA A 101 3.20 -1.26 7.85
N ASP A 102 3.67 -1.58 9.04
CA ASP A 102 3.82 -0.62 10.13
C ASP A 102 4.85 0.47 9.79
N GLN A 103 5.95 0.09 9.13
CA GLN A 103 6.97 1.05 8.71
C GLN A 103 6.42 2.03 7.66
N ILE A 104 5.65 1.54 6.69
CA ILE A 104 5.04 2.40 5.67
C ILE A 104 4.06 3.38 6.32
N LYS A 105 3.23 2.92 7.25
CA LYS A 105 2.29 3.78 7.97
C LYS A 105 3.02 4.83 8.81
N LEU A 106 4.13 4.46 9.41
CA LEU A 106 4.95 5.39 10.17
C LEU A 106 5.54 6.49 9.28
N ILE A 107 6.04 6.12 8.10
CA ILE A 107 6.55 7.08 7.12
C ILE A 107 5.46 8.06 6.71
N TYR A 108 4.26 7.56 6.40
CA TYR A 108 3.12 8.40 6.07
C TYR A 108 2.77 9.35 7.22
N SER A 109 2.74 8.85 8.44
CA SER A 109 2.42 9.63 9.63
C SER A 109 3.42 10.77 9.84
N LYS A 110 4.72 10.51 9.65
CA LYS A 110 5.77 11.53 9.74
C LYS A 110 5.63 12.58 8.63
N ALA A 111 5.33 12.14 7.42
CA ALA A 111 5.17 13.06 6.28
C ALA A 111 3.98 14.00 6.49
N THR A 112 2.88 13.52 7.06
CA THR A 112 1.71 14.37 7.32
C THR A 112 1.92 15.33 8.47
N ARG A 113 2.73 14.97 9.47
CA ARG A 113 3.02 15.86 10.59
C ARG A 113 3.92 17.03 10.22
N ASN A 114 4.68 16.89 9.14
CA ASN A 114 5.62 17.92 8.69
C ASN A 114 5.00 18.90 7.68
N LYS A 115 3.70 18.84 7.50
CA LYS A 115 2.99 19.77 6.61
C LYS A 115 2.28 20.88 7.43
#